data_14545e2cbe65d64a9f14e43caa35a7b6
#
_entry.id   14545e2cbe65d64a9f14e43caa35a7b6
#
_cell.length_a   1.000
_cell.length_b   1.000
_cell.length_c   1.000
_cell.angle_alpha   90.00
_cell.angle_beta   90.00
_cell.angle_gamma   90.00
#
_symmetry.space_group_name_H-M   'P 1'
#
loop_
_entity.id
_entity.type
_entity.pdbx_description
1 polymer ?
#
loop_
_entity_poly.entity_id
_entity_poly.type
_entity_poly.pdbx_seq_one_letter_code
_entity_poly.pdbx_strand_id
1 'polypeptide(L)'
;MDIKCIALDLDRTTLNAQGKLSKANEEAIRKAIAKGIHVCIASGRAFDTLPQDVVSIPGIEYAITSNGAAVYRIQDKQCLRSYVLTEQSVKKILELTKDFPVTYLSLIHIS
;
A
#
# COMPACT_ATOMS: atom_id res chain seq x y z
N MET A 1 4.80 20.83 16.47
CA MET A 1 4.74 20.46 15.05
C MET A 1 3.34 19.93 14.73
N ASP A 2 2.71 20.50 13.72
CA ASP A 2 1.38 20.06 13.31
C ASP A 2 1.48 18.96 12.26
N ILE A 3 1.16 17.75 12.67
CA ILE A 3 1.11 16.61 11.76
C ILE A 3 -0.25 16.64 11.06
N LYS A 4 -0.24 16.65 9.72
CA LYS A 4 -1.47 16.71 8.91
C LYS A 4 -1.75 15.43 8.16
N CYS A 5 -0.75 14.59 7.97
CA CYS A 5 -0.88 13.34 7.24
C CYS A 5 0.02 12.27 7.82
N ILE A 6 -0.49 11.06 7.92
CA ILE A 6 0.25 9.88 8.37
C ILE A 6 0.13 8.81 7.29
N ALA A 7 1.26 8.24 6.89
CA ALA A 7 1.29 7.08 6.00
C ALA A 7 1.63 5.85 6.82
N LEU A 8 0.78 4.84 6.77
CA LEU A 8 0.91 3.61 7.56
C LEU A 8 1.49 2.49 6.72
N ASP A 9 2.62 1.97 7.14
CA ASP A 9 3.10 0.67 6.68
C ASP A 9 2.29 -0.42 7.39
N LEU A 10 1.96 -1.50 6.70
CA LEU A 10 1.06 -2.51 7.24
C LEU A 10 1.78 -3.71 7.83
N ASP A 11 2.49 -4.48 7.01
CA ASP A 11 3.05 -5.75 7.45
C ASP A 11 4.14 -5.58 8.50
N ARG A 12 3.97 -6.25 9.64
CA ARG A 12 4.89 -6.22 10.79
C ARG A 12 5.08 -4.85 11.44
N THR A 13 4.24 -3.88 11.08
CA THR A 13 4.25 -2.54 11.67
C THR A 13 2.89 -2.24 12.28
N THR A 14 1.90 -1.93 11.45
CA THR A 14 0.53 -1.67 11.90
C THR A 14 -0.22 -2.99 12.15
N LEU A 15 0.06 -4.01 11.32
CA LEU A 15 -0.49 -5.34 11.49
C LEU A 15 0.45 -6.20 12.34
N ASN A 16 -0.14 -7.13 13.11
CA ASN A 16 0.64 -8.06 13.90
C ASN A 16 1.23 -9.19 13.03
N ALA A 17 1.93 -10.16 13.66
CA ALA A 17 2.57 -11.25 12.95
C ALA A 17 1.58 -12.14 12.18
N GLN A 18 0.30 -12.14 12.56
CA GLN A 18 -0.76 -12.89 11.88
C GLN A 18 -1.46 -12.08 10.80
N GLY A 19 -0.97 -10.87 10.51
CA GLY A 19 -1.56 -10.00 9.48
C GLY A 19 -2.86 -9.34 9.93
N LYS A 20 -3.09 -9.21 11.24
CA LYS A 20 -4.30 -8.64 11.79
C LYS A 20 -4.05 -7.29 12.42
N LEU A 21 -5.03 -6.40 12.30
CA LEU A 21 -5.00 -5.10 12.95
C LEU A 21 -5.38 -5.26 14.42
N SER A 22 -4.50 -4.83 15.33
CA SER A 22 -4.81 -4.87 16.75
C SER A 22 -5.84 -3.80 17.09
N LYS A 23 -6.61 -4.05 18.16
CA LYS A 23 -7.61 -3.09 18.64
C LYS A 23 -6.95 -1.77 19.05
N ALA A 24 -5.79 -1.85 19.67
CA ALA A 24 -5.04 -0.65 20.09
C ALA A 24 -4.63 0.20 18.88
N ASN A 25 -4.14 -0.43 17.82
CA ASN A 25 -3.76 0.28 16.59
C ASN A 25 -4.98 0.85 15.88
N GLU A 26 -6.09 0.11 15.83
CA GLU A 26 -7.32 0.60 15.26
C GLU A 26 -7.81 1.85 15.99
N GLU A 27 -7.82 1.83 17.32
CA GLU A 27 -8.23 2.97 18.13
C GLU A 27 -7.32 4.18 17.92
N ALA A 28 -6.01 3.96 17.80
CA ALA A 28 -5.05 5.04 17.53
C ALA A 28 -5.31 5.68 16.17
N ILE A 29 -5.58 4.87 15.16
CA ILE A 29 -5.91 5.37 13.80
C ILE A 29 -7.20 6.20 13.85
N ARG A 30 -8.23 5.68 14.49
CA ARG A 30 -9.51 6.39 14.60
C ARG A 30 -9.38 7.71 15.35
N LYS A 31 -8.56 7.74 16.38
CA LYS A 31 -8.28 8.99 17.14
C LYS A 31 -7.56 10.03 16.27
N ALA A 32 -6.58 9.58 15.47
CA ALA A 32 -5.87 10.48 14.57
C ALA A 32 -6.83 11.09 13.54
N ILE A 33 -7.71 10.27 12.97
CA ILE A 33 -8.70 10.72 12.00
C ILE A 33 -9.67 11.73 12.66
N ALA A 34 -10.11 11.44 13.89
CA ALA A 34 -11.01 12.32 14.62
C ALA A 34 -10.39 13.70 14.90
N LYS A 35 -9.07 13.78 14.96
CA LYS A 35 -8.34 15.05 15.12
C LYS A 35 -8.10 15.78 13.81
N GLY A 36 -8.64 15.28 12.70
CA GLY A 36 -8.46 15.89 11.39
C GLY A 36 -7.17 15.53 10.68
N ILE A 37 -6.46 14.50 11.15
CA ILE A 37 -5.25 14.02 10.49
C ILE A 37 -5.65 13.10 9.35
N HIS A 38 -5.06 13.33 8.18
CA HIS A 38 -5.25 12.45 7.03
C HIS A 38 -4.40 11.20 7.20
N VAL A 39 -5.02 10.02 7.07
CA VAL A 39 -4.33 8.75 7.19
C VAL A 39 -4.41 8.01 5.85
N CYS A 40 -3.28 7.58 5.34
CA CYS A 40 -3.22 6.76 4.14
C CYS A 40 -2.38 5.51 4.39
N ILE A 41 -2.52 4.54 3.51
CA ILE A 41 -1.77 3.29 3.58
C ILE A 41 -0.58 3.39 2.63
N ALA A 42 0.59 2.90 3.06
CA ALA A 42 1.77 2.76 2.21
C ALA A 42 2.27 1.32 2.36
N SER A 43 2.08 0.49 1.34
CA SER A 43 2.32 -0.95 1.43
C SER A 43 2.98 -1.49 0.17
N GLY A 44 3.75 -2.56 0.35
CA GLY A 44 4.27 -3.34 -0.78
C GLY A 44 3.21 -4.23 -1.41
N ARG A 45 2.07 -4.42 -0.75
CA ARG A 45 0.99 -5.27 -1.27
C ARG A 45 0.32 -4.65 -2.48
N ALA A 46 -0.25 -5.49 -3.34
CA ALA A 46 -1.17 -5.04 -4.37
C ALA A 46 -2.49 -4.60 -3.71
N PHE A 47 -3.23 -3.70 -4.36
CA PHE A 47 -4.42 -3.09 -3.77
C PHE A 47 -5.48 -4.11 -3.34
N ASP A 48 -5.74 -5.11 -4.17
CA ASP A 48 -6.75 -6.13 -3.89
C ASP A 48 -6.37 -7.09 -2.76
N THR A 49 -5.13 -7.06 -2.29
CA THR A 49 -4.67 -7.87 -1.17
C THR A 49 -4.63 -7.10 0.16
N LEU A 50 -5.07 -5.84 0.17
CA LEU A 50 -5.10 -5.05 1.40
C LEU A 50 -6.16 -5.60 2.36
N PRO A 51 -5.84 -5.67 3.69
CA PRO A 51 -6.78 -6.22 4.66
C PRO A 51 -8.06 -5.38 4.78
N GLN A 52 -9.21 -6.05 4.82
CA GLN A 52 -10.50 -5.38 4.97
C GLN A 52 -10.64 -4.64 6.28
N ASP A 53 -10.08 -5.13 7.36
CA ASP A 53 -10.14 -4.47 8.66
C ASP A 53 -9.42 -3.11 8.66
N VAL A 54 -8.50 -2.89 7.75
CA VAL A 54 -7.83 -1.60 7.57
C VAL A 54 -8.58 -0.71 6.60
N VAL A 55 -8.88 -1.22 5.39
CA VAL A 55 -9.50 -0.39 4.35
C VAL A 55 -10.93 0.01 4.67
N SER A 56 -11.58 -0.70 5.59
CA SER A 56 -12.95 -0.37 6.02
C SER A 56 -13.01 0.73 7.08
N ILE A 57 -11.88 1.18 7.61
CA ILE A 57 -11.89 2.27 8.59
C ILE A 57 -12.27 3.58 7.90
N PRO A 58 -13.37 4.25 8.31
CA PRO A 58 -13.74 5.53 7.72
C PRO A 58 -12.66 6.58 7.97
N GLY A 59 -12.25 7.28 6.93
CA GLY A 59 -11.21 8.30 7.02
C GLY A 59 -9.86 7.88 6.46
N ILE A 60 -9.63 6.59 6.21
CA ILE A 60 -8.49 6.15 5.41
C ILE A 60 -8.92 6.23 3.95
N GLU A 61 -8.43 7.24 3.25
CA GLU A 61 -8.95 7.58 1.91
C GLU A 61 -8.12 7.03 0.77
N TYR A 62 -6.80 6.93 0.96
CA TYR A 62 -5.88 6.58 -0.12
C TYR A 62 -4.93 5.47 0.29
N ALA A 63 -4.51 4.69 -0.70
CA ALA A 63 -3.51 3.65 -0.54
C ALA A 63 -2.43 3.79 -1.60
N ILE A 64 -1.19 3.87 -1.14
CA ILE A 64 -0.01 3.76 -1.99
C ILE A 64 0.40 2.29 -1.94
N THR A 65 0.39 1.62 -3.08
CA THR A 65 0.54 0.17 -3.14
C THR A 65 1.73 -0.23 -4.00
N SER A 66 2.06 -1.52 -3.95
CA SER A 66 3.10 -2.11 -4.79
C SER A 66 4.41 -1.34 -4.71
N ASN A 67 4.82 -0.98 -3.47
CA ASN A 67 6.04 -0.23 -3.19
C ASN A 67 6.10 1.12 -3.95
N GLY A 68 4.96 1.79 -4.06
CA GLY A 68 4.87 3.10 -4.71
C GLY A 68 4.50 3.06 -6.17
N ALA A 69 4.26 1.87 -6.73
CA ALA A 69 3.94 1.75 -8.15
C ALA A 69 2.51 2.19 -8.48
N ALA A 70 1.62 2.26 -7.51
CA ALA A 70 0.24 2.68 -7.75
C ALA A 70 -0.34 3.42 -6.56
N VAL A 71 -1.26 4.33 -6.84
CA VAL A 71 -2.03 5.07 -5.83
C VAL A 71 -3.51 4.87 -6.12
N TYR A 72 -4.25 4.42 -5.12
CA TYR A 72 -5.68 4.16 -5.22
C TYR A 72 -6.48 5.03 -4.27
N ARG A 73 -7.67 5.43 -4.72
CA ARG A 73 -8.69 5.96 -3.82
C ARG A 73 -9.53 4.78 -3.34
N ILE A 74 -9.57 4.58 -2.02
CA ILE A 74 -10.17 3.37 -1.44
C ILE A 74 -11.68 3.33 -1.63
N GLN A 75 -12.35 4.48 -1.52
CA GLN A 75 -13.81 4.58 -1.56
C GLN A 75 -14.42 3.95 -2.81
N ASP A 76 -13.87 4.24 -3.98
CA ASP A 76 -14.38 3.74 -5.25
C ASP A 76 -13.41 2.79 -5.95
N LYS A 77 -12.31 2.44 -5.28
CA LYS A 77 -11.27 1.54 -5.78
C LYS A 77 -10.64 2.02 -7.09
N GLN A 78 -10.66 3.34 -7.30
CA GLN A 78 -10.13 3.92 -8.53
C GLN A 78 -8.61 4.08 -8.42
N CYS A 79 -7.88 3.58 -9.42
CA CYS A 79 -6.46 3.83 -9.54
C CYS A 79 -6.25 5.25 -10.06
N LEU A 80 -5.68 6.10 -9.22
CA LEU A 80 -5.44 7.51 -9.56
C LEU A 80 -4.15 7.68 -10.34
N ARG A 81 -3.16 6.84 -10.08
CA ARG A 81 -1.86 6.90 -10.73
C ARG A 81 -1.19 5.54 -10.63
N SER A 82 -0.55 5.13 -11.72
CA SER A 82 0.25 3.91 -11.71
C SER A 82 1.50 4.10 -12.57
N TYR A 83 2.57 3.43 -12.14
CA TYR A 83 3.82 3.40 -12.85
C TYR A 83 4.11 1.96 -13.20
N VAL A 84 3.95 1.62 -14.48
CA VAL A 84 4.12 0.26 -14.98
C VAL A 84 5.39 0.22 -15.81
N LEU A 85 6.16 -0.85 -15.63
CA LEU A 85 7.32 -1.07 -16.50
C LEU A 85 6.84 -1.43 -17.91
N THR A 86 7.47 -0.85 -18.91
CA THR A 86 7.20 -1.23 -20.30
C THR A 86 7.71 -2.64 -20.55
N GLU A 87 7.12 -3.33 -21.52
CA GLU A 87 7.58 -4.66 -21.91
C GLU A 87 9.07 -4.64 -22.29
N GLN A 88 9.49 -3.59 -22.98
CA GLN A 88 10.88 -3.44 -23.38
C GLN A 88 11.80 -3.29 -22.17
N SER A 89 11.40 -2.51 -21.16
CA SER A 89 12.19 -2.35 -19.93
C SER A 89 12.27 -3.66 -19.16
N VAL A 90 11.18 -4.42 -19.08
CA VAL A 90 11.17 -5.73 -18.41
C VAL A 90 12.14 -6.69 -19.09
N LYS A 91 12.11 -6.77 -20.42
CA LYS A 91 13.02 -7.63 -21.19
C LYS A 91 14.48 -7.26 -20.93
N LYS A 92 14.76 -5.95 -20.88
CA LYS A 92 16.12 -5.46 -20.65
C LYS A 92 16.61 -5.83 -19.26
N ILE A 93 15.76 -5.69 -18.24
CA ILE A 93 16.08 -6.05 -16.85
C ILE A 93 16.37 -7.54 -16.75
N LEU A 94 15.52 -8.38 -17.35
CA LEU A 94 15.69 -9.83 -17.32
C LEU A 94 17.00 -10.23 -17.99
N GLU A 95 17.35 -9.61 -19.12
CA GLU A 95 18.59 -9.91 -19.81
C GLU A 95 19.82 -9.50 -18.99
N LEU A 96 19.78 -8.30 -18.39
CA LEU A 96 20.90 -7.80 -17.58
C LEU A 96 21.14 -8.61 -16.32
N THR A 97 20.11 -9.28 -15.78
CA THR A 97 20.17 -10.00 -14.51
C THR A 97 20.19 -11.51 -14.67
N LYS A 98 20.17 -12.05 -15.90
CA LYS A 98 20.06 -13.50 -16.15
C LYS A 98 21.18 -14.33 -15.53
N ASP A 99 22.37 -13.74 -15.37
CA ASP A 99 23.54 -14.44 -14.85
C ASP A 99 23.72 -14.24 -13.33
N PHE A 100 22.76 -13.58 -12.68
CA PHE A 100 22.82 -13.31 -11.25
C PHE A 100 21.76 -14.12 -10.49
N PRO A 101 22.03 -14.53 -9.24
CA PRO A 101 21.06 -15.27 -8.43
C PRO A 101 20.01 -14.33 -7.86
N VAL A 102 19.07 -13.87 -8.72
CA VAL A 102 18.02 -12.92 -8.33
C VAL A 102 16.65 -13.58 -8.43
N THR A 103 15.73 -13.08 -7.60
CA THR A 103 14.33 -13.48 -7.65
C THR A 103 13.50 -12.34 -8.22
N TYR A 104 12.58 -12.65 -9.12
CA TYR A 104 11.69 -11.67 -9.72
C TYR A 104 10.32 -11.75 -9.07
N LEU A 105 9.79 -10.59 -8.69
CA LEU A 105 8.43 -10.46 -8.18
C LEU A 105 7.56 -9.79 -9.23
N SER A 106 6.48 -10.47 -9.63
CA SER A 106 5.52 -9.93 -10.58
C SER A 106 4.25 -9.52 -9.86
N LEU A 107 3.85 -8.27 -10.05
CA LEU A 107 2.61 -7.72 -9.53
C LEU A 107 1.74 -7.31 -10.72
N ILE A 108 0.51 -7.82 -10.73
CA ILE A 108 -0.45 -7.49 -11.79
C ILE A 108 -1.37 -6.39 -11.27
N HIS A 109 -1.38 -5.27 -12.00
CA HIS A 109 -2.28 -4.16 -11.71
C HIS A 109 -3.44 -4.20 -12.67
N ILE A 110 -4.64 -4.29 -12.11
CA ILE A 110 -5.87 -4.13 -12.87
C ILE A 110 -6.42 -2.77 -12.48
N SER A 111 -6.30 -1.83 -13.37
CA SER A 111 -6.82 -0.48 -13.16
C SER A 111 -8.23 -0.34 -13.70
#